data_6e1f341e5c05bcf32e5cd3d0814b0d4e
#
_entry.id   6e1f341e5c05bcf32e5cd3d0814b0d4e
#
_cell.length_a   1.000
_cell.length_b   1.000
_cell.length_c   1.000
_cell.angle_alpha   90.00
_cell.angle_beta   90.00
_cell.angle_gamma   90.00
#
_symmetry.space_group_name_H-M   'P 1'
#
loop_
_entity.id
_entity.type
_entity.pdbx_description
1 polymer ?
#
loop_
_entity_poly.entity_id
_entity_poly.type
_entity_poly.pdbx_seq_one_letter_code
_entity_poly.pdbx_strand_id
1 'polypeptide(L)'
;KPYVDTTFTDPYGTAVGVINPTEKFKVVIEAHADEISWFVNYITNEGVIYLKRNGGVDHQIAPAKRVLIHGKKGVVKAVFGWPAIHTRMSNGDQKEQNPKVENLFLDCGARTKKEVEALGIHVGSVVTYEEGFDELAHDYYIGRAFDNRIGGYMIAEVARLLKENNKKLPYALYVVNAVQEEIGLRGAEMIARRIKPDIAI
;
A
#
# COMPACT_ATOMS: atom_id res chain seq x y z
N LYS A 1 -20.82 3.21 -6.01
CA LYS A 1 -21.86 4.11 -6.61
C LYS A 1 -23.29 3.64 -6.34
N PRO A 2 -23.67 2.36 -6.48
CA PRO A 2 -25.08 1.97 -6.35
C PRO A 2 -25.66 2.11 -4.94
N TYR A 3 -24.82 2.24 -3.93
CA TYR A 3 -25.22 2.23 -2.52
C TYR A 3 -25.13 3.59 -1.81
N VAL A 4 -24.74 4.65 -2.54
CA VAL A 4 -24.60 6.01 -2.02
C VAL A 4 -25.31 7.01 -2.92
N ASP A 5 -25.70 8.16 -2.36
CA ASP A 5 -26.46 9.18 -3.12
C ASP A 5 -25.53 9.99 -4.03
N THR A 6 -24.33 10.34 -3.57
CA THR A 6 -23.33 11.05 -4.36
C THR A 6 -21.92 10.48 -4.15
N THR A 7 -21.03 10.75 -5.10
CA THR A 7 -19.60 10.38 -4.99
C THR A 7 -18.73 11.53 -5.48
N PHE A 8 -17.56 11.68 -4.88
CA PHE A 8 -16.51 12.55 -5.39
C PHE A 8 -15.13 11.99 -5.09
N THR A 9 -14.13 12.51 -5.76
CA THR A 9 -12.72 12.24 -5.50
C THR A 9 -12.03 13.57 -5.22
N ASP A 10 -11.12 13.60 -4.27
CA ASP A 10 -10.32 14.78 -4.02
C ASP A 10 -9.06 14.84 -4.91
N PRO A 11 -8.29 15.95 -4.93
CA PRO A 11 -7.05 16.03 -5.70
C PRO A 11 -5.96 15.04 -5.29
N TYR A 12 -6.01 14.49 -4.07
CA TYR A 12 -5.09 13.43 -3.61
C TYR A 12 -5.43 12.06 -4.18
N GLY A 13 -6.69 11.85 -4.62
CA GLY A 13 -7.19 10.56 -5.07
C GLY A 13 -8.10 9.85 -4.06
N THR A 14 -8.35 10.45 -2.88
CA THR A 14 -9.30 9.91 -1.89
C THR A 14 -10.70 9.82 -2.49
N ALA A 15 -11.29 8.63 -2.44
CA ALA A 15 -12.64 8.38 -2.94
C ALA A 15 -13.66 8.48 -1.80
N VAL A 16 -14.73 9.23 -2.05
CA VAL A 16 -15.78 9.47 -1.05
C VAL A 16 -17.15 9.15 -1.63
N GLY A 17 -17.91 8.33 -0.88
CA GLY A 17 -19.35 8.14 -1.08
C GLY A 17 -20.13 8.85 0.02
N VAL A 18 -21.27 9.47 -0.32
CA VAL A 18 -22.08 10.19 0.66
C VAL A 18 -23.52 9.68 0.65
N ILE A 19 -24.06 9.42 1.82
CA ILE A 19 -25.48 9.10 2.07
C ILE A 19 -26.09 10.28 2.83
N ASN A 20 -27.26 10.76 2.43
CA ASN A 20 -27.98 11.93 2.96
C ASN A 20 -27.14 13.22 2.93
N PRO A 21 -26.66 13.69 1.78
CA PRO A 21 -25.74 14.82 1.69
C PRO A 21 -26.34 16.16 2.16
N THR A 22 -27.65 16.25 2.34
CA THR A 22 -28.36 17.46 2.78
C THR A 22 -28.40 17.62 4.29
N GLU A 23 -28.08 16.57 5.05
CA GLU A 23 -28.07 16.62 6.52
C GLU A 23 -26.88 17.45 7.02
N LYS A 24 -27.13 18.20 8.11
CA LYS A 24 -26.11 19.11 8.68
C LYS A 24 -25.08 18.38 9.51
N PHE A 25 -25.51 17.42 10.34
CA PHE A 25 -24.62 16.62 11.16
C PHE A 25 -23.89 15.61 10.27
N LYS A 26 -22.57 15.57 10.34
CA LYS A 26 -21.72 14.80 9.45
C LYS A 26 -20.94 13.74 10.20
N VAL A 27 -21.10 12.49 9.80
CA VAL A 27 -20.35 11.36 10.28
C VAL A 27 -19.46 10.84 9.17
N VAL A 28 -18.18 10.65 9.47
CA VAL A 28 -17.20 10.00 8.58
C VAL A 28 -16.87 8.62 9.11
N ILE A 29 -16.92 7.63 8.23
CA ILE A 29 -16.26 6.33 8.42
C ILE A 29 -15.15 6.20 7.39
N GLU A 30 -13.94 5.88 7.85
CA GLU A 30 -12.76 5.96 7.00
C GLU A 30 -11.94 4.67 7.03
N ALA A 31 -11.33 4.37 5.91
CA ALA A 31 -10.25 3.42 5.73
C ALA A 31 -9.32 3.91 4.64
N HIS A 32 -8.15 3.28 4.47
CA HIS A 32 -7.22 3.70 3.42
C HIS A 32 -7.01 2.64 2.33
N ALA A 33 -6.68 3.12 1.14
CA ALA A 33 -6.52 2.31 -0.07
C ALA A 33 -5.06 1.98 -0.39
N ASP A 34 -4.13 2.78 0.12
CA ASP A 34 -2.70 2.58 -0.09
C ASP A 34 -2.13 1.48 0.80
N GLU A 35 -0.92 1.07 0.49
CA GLU A 35 -0.19 0.01 1.19
C GLU A 35 1.28 0.39 1.32
N ILE A 36 1.97 -0.15 2.33
CA ILE A 36 3.42 -0.08 2.44
C ILE A 36 4.10 -0.69 1.22
N SER A 37 5.19 -0.10 0.78
CA SER A 37 5.89 -0.53 -0.42
C SER A 37 7.34 -0.01 -0.44
N TRP A 38 8.01 -0.19 -1.56
CA TRP A 38 9.33 0.35 -1.83
C TRP A 38 9.28 1.16 -3.11
N PHE A 39 10.24 2.06 -3.27
CA PHE A 39 10.53 2.71 -4.55
C PHE A 39 11.90 2.27 -5.04
N VAL A 40 12.02 2.03 -6.34
CA VAL A 40 13.32 1.96 -7.01
C VAL A 40 14.01 3.30 -6.84
N ASN A 41 15.17 3.30 -6.17
CA ASN A 41 15.95 4.51 -5.89
C ASN A 41 17.13 4.67 -6.85
N TYR A 42 17.80 3.56 -7.16
CA TYR A 42 18.98 3.56 -8.01
C TYR A 42 19.13 2.22 -8.74
N ILE A 43 19.64 2.26 -9.97
CA ILE A 43 19.94 1.09 -10.80
C ILE A 43 21.41 1.15 -11.18
N THR A 44 22.20 0.13 -10.80
CA THR A 44 23.61 0.05 -11.13
C THR A 44 23.83 -0.31 -12.59
N ASN A 45 25.06 -0.12 -13.09
CA ASN A 45 25.42 -0.51 -14.46
C ASN A 45 25.28 -2.02 -14.70
N GLU A 46 25.44 -2.84 -13.64
CA GLU A 46 25.34 -4.29 -13.62
C GLU A 46 23.88 -4.79 -13.45
N GLY A 47 22.89 -3.88 -13.44
CA GLY A 47 21.47 -4.23 -13.36
C GLY A 47 20.95 -4.47 -11.95
N VAL A 48 21.74 -4.24 -10.90
CA VAL A 48 21.29 -4.34 -9.51
C VAL A 48 20.45 -3.12 -9.14
N ILE A 49 19.33 -3.35 -8.42
CA ILE A 49 18.36 -2.30 -8.10
C ILE A 49 18.37 -2.03 -6.60
N TYR A 50 18.67 -0.81 -6.20
CA TYR A 50 18.59 -0.33 -4.81
C TYR A 50 17.30 0.41 -4.56
N LEU A 51 16.82 0.36 -3.31
CA LEU A 51 15.48 0.74 -2.92
C LEU A 51 15.44 1.83 -1.85
N LYS A 52 14.30 2.49 -1.76
CA LYS A 52 13.90 3.36 -0.66
C LYS A 52 12.54 2.91 -0.14
N ARG A 53 12.33 2.96 1.17
CA ARG A 53 11.03 2.61 1.77
C ARG A 53 9.96 3.64 1.39
N ASN A 54 8.75 3.14 1.22
CA ASN A 54 7.52 3.91 1.12
C ASN A 54 6.60 3.46 2.26
N GLY A 55 6.43 4.30 3.26
CA GLY A 55 5.73 3.94 4.48
C GLY A 55 6.54 3.06 5.45
N GLY A 56 5.83 2.34 6.30
CA GLY A 56 6.38 1.56 7.41
C GLY A 56 6.90 0.16 7.02
N VAL A 57 7.21 -0.11 5.75
CA VAL A 57 7.65 -1.45 5.31
C VAL A 57 8.88 -1.93 6.07
N ASP A 58 8.81 -3.14 6.61
CA ASP A 58 9.91 -3.72 7.39
C ASP A 58 10.98 -4.32 6.47
N HIS A 59 12.16 -3.71 6.51
CA HIS A 59 13.32 -4.17 5.74
C HIS A 59 14.03 -5.40 6.35
N GLN A 60 13.77 -5.74 7.62
CA GLN A 60 14.41 -6.88 8.25
C GLN A 60 13.87 -8.22 7.74
N ILE A 61 12.60 -8.25 7.34
CA ILE A 61 11.97 -9.45 6.76
C ILE A 61 12.07 -9.52 5.24
N ALA A 62 12.68 -8.52 4.60
CA ALA A 62 12.77 -8.43 3.14
C ALA A 62 13.74 -9.45 2.48
N PRO A 63 14.88 -9.85 3.10
CA PRO A 63 15.81 -10.79 2.47
C PRO A 63 15.13 -12.06 1.94
N ALA A 64 15.45 -12.43 0.69
CA ALA A 64 14.91 -13.59 -0.03
C ALA A 64 13.40 -13.52 -0.37
N LYS A 65 12.69 -12.47 -0.01
CA LYS A 65 11.30 -12.31 -0.43
C LYS A 65 11.20 -12.01 -1.93
N ARG A 66 10.22 -12.62 -2.58
CA ARG A 66 9.84 -12.30 -3.95
C ARG A 66 8.99 -11.04 -3.97
N VAL A 67 9.19 -10.22 -5.00
CA VAL A 67 8.53 -8.94 -5.17
C VAL A 67 8.09 -8.71 -6.61
N LEU A 68 7.17 -7.77 -6.76
CA LEU A 68 6.66 -7.26 -8.02
C LEU A 68 7.12 -5.82 -8.19
N ILE A 69 7.83 -5.53 -9.27
CA ILE A 69 8.22 -4.17 -9.66
C ILE A 69 7.21 -3.65 -10.68
N HIS A 70 6.51 -2.59 -10.35
CA HIS A 70 5.49 -1.97 -11.20
C HIS A 70 6.14 -0.97 -12.16
N GLY A 71 6.54 -1.45 -13.32
CA GLY A 71 7.19 -0.67 -14.36
C GLY A 71 6.22 -0.13 -15.40
N LYS A 72 6.71 0.75 -16.30
CA LYS A 72 5.91 1.35 -17.39
C LYS A 72 5.38 0.33 -18.41
N LYS A 73 6.02 -0.82 -18.55
CA LYS A 73 5.64 -1.88 -19.49
C LYS A 73 4.88 -3.04 -18.85
N GLY A 74 4.54 -2.92 -17.58
CA GLY A 74 3.86 -3.96 -16.79
C GLY A 74 4.66 -4.34 -15.56
N VAL A 75 4.26 -5.45 -14.94
CA VAL A 75 4.82 -5.95 -13.70
C VAL A 75 5.98 -6.90 -13.98
N VAL A 76 7.09 -6.70 -13.30
CA VAL A 76 8.30 -7.53 -13.39
C VAL A 76 8.55 -8.21 -12.06
N LYS A 77 8.76 -9.52 -12.05
CA LYS A 77 9.16 -10.28 -10.87
C LYS A 77 10.62 -10.04 -10.53
N ALA A 78 10.92 -9.93 -9.23
CA ALA A 78 12.27 -9.81 -8.72
C ALA A 78 12.37 -10.47 -7.33
N VAL A 79 13.58 -10.57 -6.82
CA VAL A 79 13.86 -11.10 -5.49
C VAL A 79 14.75 -10.15 -4.71
N PHE A 80 14.50 -10.03 -3.40
CA PHE A 80 15.41 -9.32 -2.51
C PHE A 80 16.70 -10.13 -2.29
N GLY A 81 17.80 -9.51 -2.67
CA GLY A 81 19.15 -9.97 -2.37
C GLY A 81 19.71 -9.31 -1.12
N TRP A 82 20.52 -10.06 -0.42
CA TRP A 82 21.35 -9.62 0.71
C TRP A 82 22.64 -10.45 0.71
N PRO A 83 23.80 -9.87 1.09
CA PRO A 83 25.05 -10.62 1.10
C PRO A 83 24.93 -11.94 1.87
N ALA A 84 25.52 -13.02 1.35
CA ALA A 84 25.46 -14.33 1.95
C ALA A 84 26.05 -14.32 3.37
N ILE A 85 25.54 -15.20 4.26
CA ILE A 85 25.91 -15.22 5.67
C ILE A 85 27.43 -15.32 5.90
N HIS A 86 28.10 -16.18 5.15
CA HIS A 86 29.55 -16.37 5.28
C HIS A 86 30.37 -15.15 4.84
N THR A 87 29.85 -14.31 3.93
CA THR A 87 30.51 -13.04 3.56
C THR A 87 30.26 -11.94 4.58
N ARG A 88 29.13 -11.96 5.27
CA ARG A 88 28.79 -11.02 6.34
C ARG A 88 29.60 -11.28 7.62
N MET A 89 29.94 -12.53 7.89
CA MET A 89 30.69 -12.94 9.09
C MET A 89 32.21 -12.94 8.88
N SER A 90 32.71 -12.79 7.63
CA SER A 90 34.15 -12.91 7.33
C SER A 90 35.03 -11.76 7.83
N ASN A 91 34.44 -10.68 8.31
CA ASN A 91 35.19 -9.50 8.78
C ASN A 91 35.57 -9.54 10.27
N GLY A 92 35.61 -10.73 10.90
CA GLY A 92 36.03 -10.88 12.30
C GLY A 92 35.02 -10.42 13.34
N ASP A 93 33.94 -9.81 12.95
CA ASP A 93 32.84 -9.45 13.84
C ASP A 93 31.97 -10.69 14.09
N GLN A 94 31.97 -11.17 15.34
CA GLN A 94 31.14 -12.30 15.78
C GLN A 94 29.64 -11.95 15.86
N LYS A 95 29.24 -10.74 15.47
CA LYS A 95 27.82 -10.32 15.50
C LYS A 95 27.27 -10.24 14.08
N GLU A 96 26.27 -11.05 13.84
CA GLU A 96 25.46 -10.94 12.62
C GLU A 96 24.86 -9.52 12.55
N GLN A 97 25.06 -8.86 11.42
CA GLN A 97 24.47 -7.54 11.19
C GLN A 97 23.02 -7.72 10.72
N ASN A 98 22.11 -6.91 11.30
CA ASN A 98 20.76 -6.84 10.80
C ASN A 98 20.72 -6.21 9.38
N PRO A 99 19.82 -6.65 8.51
CA PRO A 99 19.62 -6.01 7.22
C PRO A 99 19.34 -4.51 7.39
N LYS A 100 19.98 -3.70 6.54
CA LYS A 100 19.69 -2.26 6.40
C LYS A 100 19.17 -2.01 5.00
N VAL A 101 18.32 -1.00 4.84
CA VAL A 101 17.75 -0.66 3.52
C VAL A 101 18.84 -0.45 2.48
N GLU A 102 19.95 0.18 2.90
CA GLU A 102 21.09 0.51 2.04
C GLU A 102 21.88 -0.72 1.55
N ASN A 103 21.74 -1.86 2.27
CA ASN A 103 22.42 -3.11 1.94
C ASN A 103 21.52 -4.11 1.20
N LEU A 104 20.23 -3.78 1.07
CA LEU A 104 19.27 -4.60 0.32
C LEU A 104 19.25 -4.16 -1.14
N PHE A 105 19.09 -5.12 -2.01
CA PHE A 105 18.95 -4.87 -3.44
C PHE A 105 17.93 -5.83 -4.05
N LEU A 106 17.44 -5.51 -5.23
CA LEU A 106 16.63 -6.44 -6.02
C LEU A 106 17.44 -6.94 -7.20
N ASP A 107 17.21 -8.22 -7.49
CA ASP A 107 17.63 -8.89 -8.71
C ASP A 107 16.38 -9.29 -9.51
N CYS A 108 16.25 -8.80 -10.71
CA CYS A 108 15.20 -9.15 -11.67
C CYS A 108 15.72 -10.00 -12.84
N GLY A 109 16.95 -10.52 -12.76
CA GLY A 109 17.59 -11.32 -13.79
C GLY A 109 18.25 -10.53 -14.92
N ALA A 110 18.13 -9.18 -14.91
CA ALA A 110 18.81 -8.31 -15.87
C ALA A 110 20.30 -8.15 -15.51
N ARG A 111 21.16 -8.09 -16.50
CA ARG A 111 22.63 -8.02 -16.33
C ARG A 111 23.21 -6.62 -16.53
N THR A 112 22.39 -5.69 -16.98
CA THR A 112 22.79 -4.31 -17.22
C THR A 112 21.63 -3.36 -16.90
N LYS A 113 21.98 -2.10 -16.61
CA LYS A 113 21.00 -1.04 -16.44
C LYS A 113 20.06 -0.90 -17.66
N LYS A 114 20.60 -1.03 -18.88
CA LYS A 114 19.80 -0.96 -20.11
C LYS A 114 18.76 -2.06 -20.18
N GLU A 115 19.11 -3.27 -19.77
CA GLU A 115 18.15 -4.39 -19.70
C GLU A 115 17.05 -4.14 -18.67
N VAL A 116 17.38 -3.63 -17.46
CA VAL A 116 16.40 -3.24 -16.46
C VAL A 116 15.45 -2.17 -17.01
N GLU A 117 15.97 -1.14 -17.64
CA GLU A 117 15.18 -0.07 -18.26
C GLU A 117 14.33 -0.59 -19.43
N ALA A 118 14.85 -1.56 -20.20
CA ALA A 118 14.11 -2.21 -21.28
C ALA A 118 12.89 -3.00 -20.78
N LEU A 119 12.91 -3.52 -19.55
CA LEU A 119 11.75 -4.12 -18.87
C LEU A 119 10.71 -3.08 -18.44
N GLY A 120 11.00 -1.79 -18.56
CA GLY A 120 10.11 -0.70 -18.15
C GLY A 120 10.32 -0.22 -16.71
N ILE A 121 11.32 -0.76 -16.01
CA ILE A 121 11.68 -0.36 -14.66
C ILE A 121 12.45 0.96 -14.69
N HIS A 122 12.13 1.86 -13.79
CA HIS A 122 12.80 3.17 -13.67
C HIS A 122 12.87 3.60 -12.21
N VAL A 123 13.70 4.59 -11.90
CA VAL A 123 13.72 5.24 -10.59
C VAL A 123 12.32 5.79 -10.29
N GLY A 124 11.77 5.46 -9.10
CA GLY A 124 10.40 5.75 -8.71
C GLY A 124 9.38 4.65 -9.05
N SER A 125 9.78 3.57 -9.74
CA SER A 125 8.90 2.38 -9.86
C SER A 125 8.55 1.84 -8.48
N VAL A 126 7.27 1.58 -8.24
CA VAL A 126 6.78 0.97 -6.99
C VAL A 126 7.13 -0.51 -6.95
N VAL A 127 7.46 -1.00 -5.78
CA VAL A 127 7.77 -2.41 -5.53
C VAL A 127 6.91 -2.91 -4.36
N THR A 128 6.21 -4.01 -4.58
CA THR A 128 5.37 -4.68 -3.57
C THR A 128 5.81 -6.13 -3.39
N TYR A 129 5.52 -6.73 -2.24
CA TYR A 129 5.71 -8.18 -2.09
C TYR A 129 4.82 -8.97 -3.06
N GLU A 130 5.30 -10.13 -3.52
CA GLU A 130 4.53 -11.08 -4.35
C GLU A 130 3.68 -11.99 -3.46
N GLU A 131 2.90 -11.45 -2.56
CA GLU A 131 2.06 -12.27 -1.71
C GLU A 131 0.64 -12.32 -2.28
N GLY A 132 0.12 -13.54 -2.41
CA GLY A 132 -1.24 -13.83 -2.84
C GLY A 132 -2.24 -13.70 -1.70
N PHE A 133 -3.40 -14.31 -1.91
CA PHE A 133 -4.45 -14.48 -0.91
C PHE A 133 -4.64 -15.98 -0.70
N ASP A 134 -4.41 -16.44 0.51
CA ASP A 134 -4.52 -17.85 0.87
C ASP A 134 -5.43 -18.02 2.09
N GLU A 135 -6.15 -19.14 2.13
CA GLU A 135 -6.94 -19.57 3.28
C GLU A 135 -6.07 -20.40 4.23
N LEU A 136 -6.19 -20.11 5.51
CA LEU A 136 -5.53 -20.85 6.59
C LEU A 136 -6.55 -21.66 7.39
N ALA A 137 -6.09 -22.44 8.37
CA ALA A 137 -6.95 -23.18 9.27
C ALA A 137 -7.93 -22.24 10.02
N HIS A 138 -9.13 -22.78 10.35
CA HIS A 138 -10.16 -22.07 11.12
C HIS A 138 -10.70 -20.79 10.44
N ASP A 139 -10.85 -20.81 9.11
CA ASP A 139 -11.39 -19.68 8.32
C ASP A 139 -10.56 -18.39 8.44
N TYR A 140 -9.26 -18.52 8.74
CA TYR A 140 -8.33 -17.41 8.69
C TYR A 140 -7.77 -17.24 7.29
N TYR A 141 -7.39 -16.03 6.97
CA TYR A 141 -6.86 -15.65 5.66
C TYR A 141 -5.54 -14.92 5.81
N ILE A 142 -4.64 -15.14 4.87
CA ILE A 142 -3.41 -14.38 4.74
C ILE A 142 -3.38 -13.69 3.37
N GLY A 143 -2.92 -12.46 3.35
CA GLY A 143 -2.79 -11.71 2.10
C GLY A 143 -2.07 -10.39 2.32
N ARG A 144 -1.55 -9.85 1.22
CA ARG A 144 -0.96 -8.52 1.23
C ARG A 144 -2.04 -7.45 1.33
N ALA A 145 -1.70 -6.36 2.00
CA ALA A 145 -2.52 -5.14 2.07
C ALA A 145 -3.90 -5.32 2.73
N PHE A 146 -4.04 -6.26 3.68
CA PHE A 146 -5.20 -6.28 4.56
C PHE A 146 -5.31 -4.97 5.35
N ASP A 147 -4.19 -4.39 5.70
CA ASP A 147 -4.06 -3.02 6.11
C ASP A 147 -3.95 -2.11 4.87
N ASN A 148 -4.97 -1.31 4.49
CA ASN A 148 -6.28 -1.36 5.16
C ASN A 148 -7.42 -1.64 4.16
N ARG A 149 -7.22 -2.56 3.21
CA ARG A 149 -8.28 -2.97 2.26
C ARG A 149 -9.47 -3.65 2.94
N ILE A 150 -9.23 -4.27 4.11
CA ILE A 150 -10.34 -4.82 4.92
C ILE A 150 -11.23 -3.68 5.42
N GLY A 151 -10.66 -2.61 5.96
CA GLY A 151 -11.42 -1.43 6.34
C GLY A 151 -12.17 -0.84 5.15
N GLY A 152 -11.51 -0.71 3.98
CA GLY A 152 -12.14 -0.26 2.74
C GLY A 152 -13.35 -1.11 2.34
N TYR A 153 -13.25 -2.43 2.48
CA TYR A 153 -14.38 -3.35 2.30
C TYR A 153 -15.49 -3.11 3.33
N MET A 154 -15.14 -3.00 4.61
CA MET A 154 -16.11 -2.84 5.71
C MET A 154 -16.94 -1.57 5.56
N ILE A 155 -16.31 -0.43 5.25
CA ILE A 155 -17.04 0.84 5.05
C ILE A 155 -17.94 0.80 3.82
N ALA A 156 -17.51 0.13 2.75
CA ALA A 156 -18.35 -0.08 1.56
C ALA A 156 -19.55 -0.99 1.86
N GLU A 157 -19.35 -2.02 2.68
CA GLU A 157 -20.37 -2.95 3.13
C GLU A 157 -21.41 -2.27 4.03
N VAL A 158 -21.00 -1.35 4.90
CA VAL A 158 -21.92 -0.50 5.66
C VAL A 158 -22.88 0.25 4.72
N ALA A 159 -22.36 0.88 3.68
CA ALA A 159 -23.20 1.59 2.70
C ALA A 159 -24.16 0.64 1.97
N ARG A 160 -23.69 -0.57 1.60
CA ARG A 160 -24.53 -1.59 0.97
C ARG A 160 -25.67 -2.02 1.89
N LEU A 161 -25.36 -2.39 3.14
CA LEU A 161 -26.33 -2.85 4.11
C LEU A 161 -27.39 -1.79 4.45
N LEU A 162 -26.97 -0.53 4.59
CA LEU A 162 -27.89 0.59 4.80
C LEU A 162 -28.89 0.71 3.65
N LYS A 163 -28.41 0.64 2.42
CA LYS A 163 -29.26 0.76 1.22
C LYS A 163 -30.20 -0.42 1.07
N GLU A 164 -29.72 -1.65 1.18
CA GLU A 164 -30.52 -2.86 1.00
C GLU A 164 -31.59 -3.04 2.10
N ASN A 165 -31.28 -2.60 3.31
CA ASN A 165 -32.25 -2.64 4.42
C ASN A 165 -33.12 -1.37 4.51
N ASN A 166 -33.05 -0.47 3.52
CA ASN A 166 -33.80 0.79 3.49
C ASN A 166 -33.66 1.62 4.78
N LYS A 167 -32.46 1.61 5.39
CA LYS A 167 -32.21 2.35 6.64
C LYS A 167 -32.01 3.83 6.33
N LYS A 168 -32.82 4.67 6.99
CA LYS A 168 -32.67 6.13 6.96
C LYS A 168 -31.78 6.57 8.12
N LEU A 169 -30.77 7.39 7.82
CA LEU A 169 -29.88 7.97 8.81
C LEU A 169 -30.33 9.42 9.12
N PRO A 170 -30.26 9.86 10.39
CA PRO A 170 -30.56 11.23 10.77
C PRO A 170 -29.35 12.19 10.57
N TYR A 171 -28.36 11.77 9.78
CA TYR A 171 -27.12 12.50 9.53
C TYR A 171 -26.58 12.19 8.13
N ALA A 172 -25.68 13.03 7.66
CA ALA A 172 -24.91 12.76 6.44
C ALA A 172 -23.77 11.78 6.77
N LEU A 173 -23.76 10.61 6.13
CA LEU A 173 -22.69 9.63 6.27
C LEU A 173 -21.73 9.75 5.09
N TYR A 174 -20.47 9.99 5.40
CA TYR A 174 -19.36 10.01 4.45
C TYR A 174 -18.56 8.70 4.59
N VAL A 175 -18.52 7.92 3.53
CA VAL A 175 -17.75 6.68 3.41
C VAL A 175 -16.47 7.03 2.66
N VAL A 176 -15.36 7.04 3.35
CA VAL A 176 -14.09 7.59 2.86
C VAL A 176 -13.06 6.48 2.69
N ASN A 177 -12.56 6.31 1.47
CA ASN A 177 -11.41 5.46 1.19
C ASN A 177 -10.20 6.36 0.88
N ALA A 178 -9.45 6.69 1.92
CA ALA A 178 -8.35 7.63 1.88
C ALA A 178 -7.13 7.07 1.14
N VAL A 179 -6.21 7.93 0.79
CA VAL A 179 -4.91 7.59 0.21
C VAL A 179 -3.79 8.26 1.01
N GLN A 180 -2.55 7.74 0.86
CA GLN A 180 -1.37 8.29 1.54
C GLN A 180 -1.47 8.24 3.08
N GLU A 181 -2.15 7.23 3.61
CA GLU A 181 -2.18 6.96 5.05
C GLU A 181 -0.79 6.55 5.52
N GLU A 182 -0.17 5.59 4.85
CA GLU A 182 1.10 4.95 5.17
C GLU A 182 2.31 5.91 5.22
N ILE A 183 2.15 7.10 4.67
CA ILE A 183 3.18 8.14 4.65
C ILE A 183 2.81 9.36 5.48
N GLY A 184 1.89 9.20 6.44
CA GLY A 184 1.55 10.18 7.47
C GLY A 184 0.13 10.73 7.42
N LEU A 185 -0.88 9.87 7.24
CA LEU A 185 -2.33 10.20 7.35
C LEU A 185 -2.81 11.33 6.42
N ARG A 186 -2.13 11.55 5.30
CA ARG A 186 -2.32 12.77 4.50
C ARG A 186 -3.70 12.86 3.87
N GLY A 187 -4.22 11.74 3.37
CA GLY A 187 -5.57 11.70 2.79
C GLY A 187 -6.64 11.99 3.81
N ALA A 188 -6.54 11.39 5.01
CA ALA A 188 -7.42 11.63 6.14
C ALA A 188 -7.45 13.10 6.54
N GLU A 189 -6.28 13.72 6.71
CA GLU A 189 -6.16 15.14 7.05
C GLU A 189 -6.85 16.03 6.00
N MET A 190 -6.58 15.80 4.72
CA MET A 190 -7.15 16.60 3.63
C MET A 190 -8.65 16.45 3.55
N ILE A 191 -9.17 15.23 3.68
CA ILE A 191 -10.61 15.00 3.60
C ILE A 191 -11.35 15.54 4.82
N ALA A 192 -10.76 15.41 6.02
CA ALA A 192 -11.31 15.99 7.24
C ALA A 192 -11.43 17.52 7.15
N ARG A 193 -10.41 18.19 6.62
CA ARG A 193 -10.46 19.66 6.38
C ARG A 193 -11.55 20.06 5.39
N ARG A 194 -11.81 19.24 4.37
CA ARG A 194 -12.83 19.48 3.36
C ARG A 194 -14.24 19.22 3.86
N ILE A 195 -14.47 18.08 4.53
CA ILE A 195 -15.80 17.66 5.01
C ILE A 195 -16.15 18.41 6.30
N LYS A 196 -15.19 18.60 7.20
CA LYS A 196 -15.38 19.11 8.56
C LYS A 196 -16.42 18.27 9.30
N PRO A 197 -16.14 17.01 9.59
CA PRO A 197 -17.07 16.10 10.24
C PRO A 197 -17.30 16.49 11.69
N ASP A 198 -18.49 16.15 12.21
CA ASP A 198 -18.82 16.25 13.63
C ASP A 198 -18.30 15.02 14.38
N ILE A 199 -18.28 13.85 13.70
CA ILE A 199 -17.71 12.58 14.20
C ILE A 199 -16.92 11.93 13.08
N ALA A 200 -15.75 11.37 13.41
CA ALA A 200 -14.94 10.52 12.54
C ALA A 200 -14.58 9.21 13.26
N ILE A 201 -14.66 8.09 12.53
CA ILE A 201 -14.38 6.71 12.98
C ILE A 201 -13.44 6.06 11.98
#